data_bd848674c54d02707e77022dd794c749
#
_entry.id   bd848674c54d02707e77022dd794c749
#
_cell.length_a   1.000
_cell.length_b   1.000
_cell.length_c   1.000
_cell.angle_alpha   90.00
_cell.angle_beta   90.00
_cell.angle_gamma   90.00
#
_symmetry.space_group_name_H-M   'P 1'
#
loop_
_entity.id
_entity.type
_entity.pdbx_description
1 polymer ?
#
loop_
_entity_poly.entity_id
_entity_poly.type
_entity_poly.pdbx_seq_one_letter_code
_entity_poly.pdbx_strand_id
1 'polypeptide(L)'
;MGIQRVKFFRLIISYDGTDYSGWQRQKNAQNTIVGTLESTFERAFGRACVIIGASRTDAGVHAQGQLARVQVDFDISAHELDRAWAHLLPPDIVIRDIQPVSNEWHPIRDAQQKTYQYTIYTVRPDPFVARYGWYWNRALDVSKLC
;
A
#
# COMPACT_ATOMS: atom_id res chain seq x y z
N MET A 1 -31.43 11.01 -15.02
CA MET A 1 -30.27 10.15 -14.81
C MET A 1 -29.07 11.04 -14.49
N GLY A 2 -28.62 11.00 -13.23
CA GLY A 2 -27.42 11.74 -12.85
C GLY A 2 -26.20 11.12 -13.52
N ILE A 3 -25.36 11.95 -14.15
CA ILE A 3 -24.04 11.52 -14.64
C ILE A 3 -23.26 11.09 -13.40
N GLN A 4 -23.03 9.80 -13.22
CA GLN A 4 -22.17 9.27 -12.16
C GLN A 4 -20.77 9.86 -12.41
N ARG A 5 -20.37 10.84 -11.59
CA ARG A 5 -19.04 11.44 -11.68
C ARG A 5 -18.04 10.49 -11.05
N VAL A 6 -17.29 9.79 -11.88
CA VAL A 6 -16.12 9.04 -11.44
C VAL A 6 -15.12 10.01 -10.84
N LYS A 7 -14.67 9.72 -9.61
CA LYS A 7 -13.65 10.49 -8.91
C LYS A 7 -12.39 9.67 -8.71
N PHE A 8 -11.27 10.35 -8.67
CA PHE A 8 -9.96 9.75 -8.49
C PHE A 8 -9.26 10.40 -7.30
N PHE A 9 -8.66 9.57 -6.45
CA PHE A 9 -7.86 10.03 -5.32
C PHE A 9 -6.49 9.36 -5.34
N ARG A 10 -5.47 10.13 -5.05
CA ARG A 10 -4.13 9.65 -4.73
C ARG A 10 -4.13 9.19 -3.28
N LEU A 11 -3.51 8.06 -3.02
CA LEU A 11 -3.30 7.49 -1.70
C LEU A 11 -1.81 7.36 -1.42
N ILE A 12 -1.41 7.61 -0.18
CA ILE A 12 -0.12 7.19 0.37
C ILE A 12 -0.41 6.15 1.44
N ILE A 13 0.11 4.93 1.26
CA ILE A 13 -0.24 3.78 2.07
C ILE A 13 1.01 3.19 2.69
N SER A 14 0.99 2.96 4.00
CA SER A 14 2.00 2.17 4.71
C SER A 14 1.44 0.82 5.09
N TYR A 15 2.24 -0.23 5.00
CA TYR A 15 1.83 -1.56 5.42
C TYR A 15 3.00 -2.44 5.88
N ASP A 16 2.72 -3.27 6.87
CA ASP A 16 3.54 -4.44 7.22
C ASP A 16 3.09 -5.60 6.33
N GLY A 17 3.91 -5.99 5.38
CA GLY A 17 3.58 -7.03 4.38
C GLY A 17 3.79 -8.45 4.87
N THR A 18 4.18 -8.69 6.14
CA THR A 18 4.58 -10.00 6.66
C THR A 18 3.56 -11.09 6.34
N ASP A 19 2.27 -10.82 6.58
CA ASP A 19 1.19 -11.79 6.44
C ASP A 19 0.44 -11.66 5.09
N TYR A 20 1.03 -10.95 4.13
CA TYR A 20 0.42 -10.69 2.82
C TYR A 20 1.19 -11.38 1.68
N SER A 21 0.44 -11.88 0.72
CA SER A 21 0.95 -12.48 -0.52
C SER A 21 1.35 -11.42 -1.55
N GLY A 22 1.77 -10.25 -1.08
CA GLY A 22 2.18 -9.10 -1.89
C GLY A 22 1.06 -8.08 -2.12
N TRP A 23 1.37 -7.09 -2.95
CA TRP A 23 0.47 -5.99 -3.27
C TRP A 23 -0.73 -6.44 -4.11
N GLN A 24 -0.46 -7.10 -5.23
CA GLN A 24 -1.45 -7.36 -6.28
C GLN A 24 -2.31 -8.57 -6.00
N ARG A 25 -3.61 -8.50 -6.27
CA ARG A 25 -4.50 -9.67 -6.30
C ARG A 25 -3.96 -10.76 -7.24
N GLN A 26 -4.02 -12.01 -6.77
CA GLN A 26 -3.63 -13.20 -7.49
C GLN A 26 -4.74 -14.25 -7.37
N LYS A 27 -4.92 -15.07 -8.42
CA LYS A 27 -5.99 -16.08 -8.45
C LYS A 27 -5.93 -17.09 -7.28
N ASN A 28 -4.72 -17.37 -6.78
CA ASN A 28 -4.47 -18.39 -5.76
C ASN A 28 -4.03 -17.79 -4.41
N ALA A 29 -4.03 -16.47 -4.25
CA ALA A 29 -3.63 -15.79 -3.01
C ALA A 29 -4.82 -15.05 -2.42
N GLN A 30 -5.24 -15.46 -1.23
CA GLN A 30 -6.42 -14.89 -0.56
C GLN A 30 -6.12 -13.57 0.15
N ASN A 31 -4.87 -13.35 0.59
CA ASN A 31 -4.50 -12.21 1.40
C ASN A 31 -3.48 -11.32 0.67
N THR A 32 -3.95 -10.28 0.00
CA THR A 32 -3.10 -9.27 -0.66
C THR A 32 -3.47 -7.88 -0.18
N ILE A 33 -2.52 -6.94 -0.25
CA ILE A 33 -2.76 -5.55 0.20
C ILE A 33 -3.93 -4.93 -0.57
N VAL A 34 -3.94 -5.02 -1.91
CA VAL A 34 -5.05 -4.49 -2.73
C VAL A 34 -6.37 -5.19 -2.38
N GLY A 35 -6.36 -6.51 -2.21
CA GLY A 35 -7.57 -7.26 -1.84
C GLY A 35 -8.17 -6.81 -0.51
N THR A 36 -7.32 -6.53 0.49
CA THR A 36 -7.74 -6.03 1.80
C THR A 36 -8.27 -4.60 1.69
N LEU A 37 -7.60 -3.73 0.94
CA LEU A 37 -8.07 -2.37 0.69
C LEU A 37 -9.43 -2.36 0.00
N GLU A 38 -9.61 -3.13 -1.06
CA GLU A 38 -10.88 -3.21 -1.80
C GLU A 38 -12.01 -3.81 -0.98
N SER A 39 -11.76 -4.88 -0.21
CA SER A 39 -12.79 -5.50 0.64
C SER A 39 -13.23 -4.60 1.79
N THR A 40 -12.30 -3.87 2.41
CA THR A 40 -12.63 -2.88 3.45
C THR A 40 -13.36 -1.67 2.87
N PHE A 41 -13.02 -1.25 1.65
CA PHE A 41 -13.75 -0.21 0.92
C PHE A 41 -15.21 -0.63 0.65
N GLU A 42 -15.42 -1.84 0.15
CA GLU A 42 -16.76 -2.36 -0.11
C GLU A 42 -17.59 -2.45 1.17
N ARG A 43 -16.97 -2.83 2.30
CA ARG A 43 -17.62 -2.81 3.61
C ARG A 43 -18.00 -1.41 4.08
N ALA A 44 -17.17 -0.40 3.77
CA ALA A 44 -17.42 1.00 4.16
C ALA A 44 -18.57 1.63 3.37
N PHE A 45 -18.64 1.36 2.06
CA PHE A 45 -19.49 2.11 1.13
C PHE A 45 -20.55 1.27 0.42
N GLY A 46 -20.54 -0.05 0.56
CA GLY A 46 -21.43 -0.96 -0.18
C GLY A 46 -21.18 -0.95 -1.69
N ARG A 47 -20.00 -0.51 -2.13
CA ARG A 47 -19.61 -0.35 -3.53
C ARG A 47 -18.18 -0.82 -3.75
N ALA A 48 -17.89 -1.34 -4.93
CA ALA A 48 -16.54 -1.67 -5.32
C ALA A 48 -15.73 -0.42 -5.70
N CYS A 49 -14.42 -0.48 -5.56
CA CYS A 49 -13.48 0.50 -6.09
C CYS A 49 -12.40 -0.18 -6.95
N VAL A 50 -11.63 0.61 -7.67
CA VAL A 50 -10.46 0.13 -8.42
C VAL A 50 -9.22 0.81 -7.85
N ILE A 51 -8.24 0.00 -7.43
CA ILE A 51 -6.99 0.49 -6.85
C ILE A 51 -5.81 0.10 -7.73
N ILE A 52 -5.00 1.10 -8.09
CA ILE A 52 -3.77 0.92 -8.89
C ILE A 52 -2.60 1.47 -8.08
N GLY A 53 -1.60 0.63 -7.80
CA GLY A 53 -0.37 1.04 -7.12
C GLY A 53 0.73 1.48 -8.09
N ALA A 54 1.62 2.36 -7.63
CA ALA A 54 2.80 2.78 -8.39
C ALA A 54 3.83 1.65 -8.55
N SER A 55 3.87 0.74 -7.59
CA SER A 55 4.74 -0.45 -7.61
C SER A 55 3.97 -1.67 -7.14
N ARG A 56 4.40 -2.85 -7.59
CA ARG A 56 3.99 -4.12 -7.01
C ARG A 56 5.08 -4.56 -6.04
N THR A 57 4.73 -4.85 -4.80
CA THR A 57 5.61 -5.49 -3.84
C THR A 57 5.30 -6.97 -3.78
N ASP A 58 6.36 -7.78 -3.62
CA ASP A 58 6.23 -9.23 -3.49
C ASP A 58 5.73 -9.63 -2.09
N ALA A 59 5.43 -10.92 -1.90
CA ALA A 59 4.98 -11.46 -0.61
C ALA A 59 5.97 -11.12 0.51
N GLY A 60 5.45 -10.66 1.64
CA GLY A 60 6.24 -10.29 2.81
C GLY A 60 6.92 -8.92 2.76
N VAL A 61 6.89 -8.22 1.63
CA VAL A 61 7.54 -6.90 1.48
C VAL A 61 6.67 -5.81 2.11
N HIS A 62 7.28 -4.96 2.92
CA HIS A 62 6.66 -3.82 3.58
C HIS A 62 6.70 -2.57 2.69
N ALA A 63 5.89 -1.58 3.00
CA ALA A 63 6.01 -0.24 2.43
C ALA A 63 5.79 0.83 3.50
N GLN A 64 6.61 1.87 3.47
CA GLN A 64 6.43 3.06 4.32
C GLN A 64 5.56 4.12 3.63
N GLY A 65 5.45 4.08 2.30
CA GLY A 65 4.70 5.06 1.52
C GLY A 65 4.44 4.58 0.09
N GLN A 66 3.66 3.51 -0.07
CA GLN A 66 3.20 3.08 -1.39
C GLN A 66 2.25 4.12 -1.96
N LEU A 67 2.57 4.63 -3.14
CA LEU A 67 1.70 5.52 -3.87
C LEU A 67 0.68 4.72 -4.67
N ALA A 68 -0.60 5.08 -4.55
CA ALA A 68 -1.67 4.42 -5.27
C ALA A 68 -2.74 5.43 -5.72
N ARG A 69 -3.61 5.00 -6.63
CA ARG A 69 -4.81 5.71 -7.03
C ARG A 69 -6.02 4.83 -6.76
N VAL A 70 -7.04 5.40 -6.13
CA VAL A 70 -8.37 4.78 -6.05
C VAL A 70 -9.33 5.52 -6.97
N GLN A 71 -10.13 4.76 -7.68
CA GLN A 71 -11.23 5.22 -8.49
C GLN A 71 -12.55 4.85 -7.82
N VAL A 72 -13.43 5.83 -7.64
CA VAL A 72 -14.77 5.66 -7.07
C VAL A 72 -15.83 6.19 -8.02
N ASP A 73 -17.02 5.61 -8.00
CA ASP A 73 -18.13 5.93 -8.93
C ASP A 73 -19.26 6.74 -8.28
N PHE A 74 -18.98 7.40 -7.16
CA PHE A 74 -19.94 8.22 -6.43
C PHE A 74 -19.31 9.51 -5.92
N ASP A 75 -20.15 10.46 -5.54
CA ASP A 75 -19.68 11.74 -5.01
C ASP A 75 -19.29 11.60 -3.54
N ILE A 76 -18.03 11.88 -3.25
CA ILE A 76 -17.44 11.82 -1.92
C ILE A 76 -16.24 12.78 -1.87
N SER A 77 -15.98 13.36 -0.71
CA SER A 77 -14.76 14.13 -0.45
C SER A 77 -13.63 13.23 0.09
N ALA A 78 -12.38 13.70 -0.01
CA ALA A 78 -11.23 12.98 0.54
C ALA A 78 -11.37 12.76 2.06
N HIS A 79 -11.92 13.73 2.79
CA HIS A 79 -12.15 13.64 4.23
C HIS A 79 -13.20 12.57 4.60
N GLU A 80 -14.31 12.52 3.88
CA GLU A 80 -15.33 11.49 4.09
C GLU A 80 -14.80 10.10 3.74
N LEU A 81 -14.01 10.01 2.66
CA LEU A 81 -13.36 8.78 2.23
C LEU A 81 -12.42 8.25 3.33
N ASP A 82 -11.56 9.11 3.88
CA ASP A 82 -10.66 8.77 4.98
C ASP A 82 -11.42 8.32 6.23
N ARG A 83 -12.37 9.12 6.70
CA ARG A 83 -13.16 8.81 7.90
C ARG A 83 -13.89 7.49 7.85
N ALA A 84 -14.49 7.16 6.71
CA ALA A 84 -15.30 5.94 6.59
C ALA A 84 -14.45 4.69 6.33
N TRP A 85 -13.34 4.83 5.61
CA TRP A 85 -12.53 3.69 5.17
C TRP A 85 -11.40 3.34 6.14
N ALA A 86 -10.63 4.35 6.61
CA ALA A 86 -9.42 4.14 7.41
C ALA A 86 -9.67 3.32 8.69
N HIS A 87 -10.83 3.49 9.32
CA HIS A 87 -11.19 2.75 10.54
C HIS A 87 -11.51 1.27 10.34
N LEU A 88 -11.74 0.84 9.10
CA LEU A 88 -12.03 -0.56 8.77
C LEU A 88 -10.79 -1.33 8.34
N LEU A 89 -9.67 -0.64 8.17
CA LEU A 89 -8.40 -1.27 7.83
C LEU A 89 -7.85 -2.05 9.03
N PRO A 90 -7.19 -3.18 8.78
CA PRO A 90 -6.46 -3.88 9.83
C PRO A 90 -5.26 -3.04 10.30
N PRO A 91 -4.71 -3.30 11.50
CA PRO A 91 -3.67 -2.46 12.10
C PRO A 91 -2.33 -2.45 11.34
N ASP A 92 -2.13 -3.39 10.44
CA ASP A 92 -0.93 -3.53 9.60
C ASP A 92 -1.03 -2.79 8.25
N ILE A 93 -2.15 -2.10 7.98
CA ILE A 93 -2.34 -1.22 6.81
C ILE A 93 -2.86 0.14 7.27
N VAL A 94 -2.15 1.20 6.87
CA VAL A 94 -2.53 2.59 7.19
C VAL A 94 -2.53 3.44 5.93
N ILE A 95 -3.64 4.10 5.62
CA ILE A 95 -3.69 5.18 4.64
C ILE A 95 -3.23 6.45 5.35
N ARG A 96 -2.13 7.03 4.91
CA ARG A 96 -1.51 8.22 5.52
C ARG A 96 -1.98 9.52 4.93
N ASP A 97 -2.39 9.49 3.67
CA ASP A 97 -2.84 10.67 2.94
C ASP A 97 -3.80 10.28 1.83
N ILE A 98 -4.83 11.09 1.64
CA ILE A 98 -5.80 10.98 0.56
C ILE A 98 -5.98 12.36 -0.06
N GLN A 99 -5.70 12.49 -1.36
CA GLN A 99 -5.85 13.75 -2.08
C GLN A 99 -6.62 13.54 -3.39
N PRO A 100 -7.56 14.42 -3.75
CA PRO A 100 -8.21 14.35 -5.04
C PRO A 100 -7.20 14.60 -6.17
N VAL A 101 -7.33 13.85 -7.26
CA VAL A 101 -6.49 14.01 -8.45
C VAL A 101 -7.35 13.98 -9.71
N SER A 102 -6.79 14.48 -10.83
CA SER A 102 -7.45 14.41 -12.13
C SER A 102 -7.49 12.95 -12.65
N ASN A 103 -8.37 12.69 -13.62
CA ASN A 103 -8.44 11.38 -14.28
C ASN A 103 -7.18 11.05 -15.09
N GLU A 104 -6.40 12.06 -15.47
CA GLU A 104 -5.14 11.90 -16.20
C GLU A 104 -3.97 11.46 -15.31
N TRP A 105 -4.06 11.74 -14.01
CA TRP A 105 -3.02 11.35 -13.07
C TRP A 105 -2.93 9.83 -12.91
N HIS A 106 -1.71 9.28 -13.03
CA HIS A 106 -1.50 7.85 -12.95
C HIS A 106 -0.29 7.51 -12.07
N PRO A 107 -0.43 6.66 -11.02
CA PRO A 107 0.62 6.45 -10.03
C PRO A 107 1.91 5.87 -10.60
N ILE A 108 1.84 5.06 -11.66
CA ILE A 108 3.05 4.48 -12.29
C ILE A 108 3.80 5.52 -13.10
N ARG A 109 3.07 6.35 -13.88
CA ARG A 109 3.67 7.34 -14.80
C ARG A 109 4.16 8.58 -14.05
N ASP A 110 3.37 9.02 -13.06
CA ASP A 110 3.57 10.33 -12.44
C ASP A 110 4.34 10.23 -11.11
N ALA A 111 4.72 9.02 -10.68
CA ALA A 111 5.65 8.82 -9.56
C ALA A 111 7.06 9.30 -9.98
N GLN A 112 7.58 10.30 -9.25
CA GLN A 112 8.89 10.89 -9.54
C GLN A 112 10.04 10.01 -9.07
N GLN A 113 9.86 9.29 -7.96
CA GLN A 113 10.90 8.48 -7.34
C GLN A 113 10.31 7.25 -6.66
N LYS A 114 11.07 6.14 -6.68
CA LYS A 114 10.84 4.93 -5.89
C LYS A 114 12.10 4.60 -5.13
N THR A 115 12.00 4.50 -3.81
CA THR A 115 13.11 4.15 -2.94
C THR A 115 12.89 2.76 -2.38
N TYR A 116 13.89 1.89 -2.51
CA TYR A 116 13.89 0.56 -1.91
C TYR A 116 14.95 0.52 -0.81
N GLN A 117 14.57 0.03 0.36
CA GLN A 117 15.44 -0.09 1.52
C GLN A 117 15.57 -1.55 1.92
N TYR A 118 16.80 -2.01 2.07
CA TYR A 118 17.13 -3.32 2.64
C TYR A 118 17.83 -3.12 3.97
N THR A 119 17.29 -3.73 5.03
CA THR A 119 17.89 -3.66 6.36
C THR A 119 18.66 -4.95 6.63
N ILE A 120 19.95 -4.82 6.96
CA ILE A 120 20.82 -5.94 7.32
C ILE A 120 21.30 -5.74 8.75
N TYR A 121 21.03 -6.70 9.61
CA TYR A 121 21.51 -6.71 10.98
C TYR A 121 22.84 -7.49 11.05
N THR A 122 23.91 -6.84 11.47
CA THR A 122 25.23 -7.48 11.67
C THR A 122 25.40 -8.07 13.09
N VAL A 123 24.51 -7.71 14.00
CA VAL A 123 24.34 -8.31 15.33
C VAL A 123 22.92 -8.88 15.41
N ARG A 124 22.71 -9.86 16.30
CA ARG A 124 21.39 -10.46 16.46
C ARG A 124 20.37 -9.39 16.85
N PRO A 125 19.33 -9.16 16.03
CA PRO A 125 18.36 -8.13 16.30
C PRO A 125 17.43 -8.50 17.45
N ASP A 126 16.85 -7.48 18.09
CA ASP A 126 15.77 -7.65 19.04
C ASP A 126 14.55 -8.28 18.35
N PRO A 127 13.78 -9.17 19.03
CA PRO A 127 12.61 -9.83 18.47
C PRO A 127 11.56 -8.88 17.88
N PHE A 128 11.44 -7.66 18.41
CA PHE A 128 10.45 -6.67 17.93
C PHE A 128 10.79 -6.06 16.58
N VAL A 129 12.06 -6.12 16.16
CA VAL A 129 12.52 -5.57 14.86
C VAL A 129 13.07 -6.64 13.92
N ALA A 130 13.24 -7.87 14.39
CA ALA A 130 13.87 -8.97 13.63
C ALA A 130 13.19 -9.23 12.27
N ARG A 131 11.85 -9.06 12.18
CA ARG A 131 11.07 -9.28 10.95
C ARG A 131 11.31 -8.22 9.86
N TYR A 132 11.90 -7.08 10.21
CA TYR A 132 12.07 -5.94 9.28
C TYR A 132 13.45 -5.87 8.65
N GLY A 133 14.28 -6.91 8.82
CA GLY A 133 15.58 -6.97 8.20
C GLY A 133 16.17 -8.37 8.19
N TRP A 134 17.28 -8.52 7.53
CA TRP A 134 17.98 -9.78 7.42
C TRP A 134 19.14 -9.85 8.41
N TYR A 135 19.17 -10.85 9.28
CA TYR A 135 20.30 -11.09 10.15
C TYR A 135 21.42 -11.82 9.41
N TRP A 136 22.54 -11.12 9.25
CA TRP A 136 23.75 -11.63 8.65
C TRP A 136 24.79 -11.85 9.76
N ASN A 137 25.03 -13.11 10.12
CA ASN A 137 25.90 -13.50 11.26
C ASN A 137 27.38 -13.68 10.88
N ARG A 138 27.80 -13.17 9.72
CA ARG A 138 29.19 -13.25 9.24
C ARG A 138 29.76 -11.85 9.06
N ALA A 139 31.10 -11.76 8.92
CA ALA A 139 31.73 -10.49 8.56
C ALA A 139 31.16 -9.97 7.23
N LEU A 140 30.66 -8.74 7.22
CA LEU A 140 30.10 -8.06 6.07
C LEU A 140 31.03 -6.93 5.65
N ASP A 141 31.58 -7.02 4.45
CA ASP A 141 32.34 -5.93 3.84
C ASP A 141 31.37 -4.97 3.14
N VAL A 142 30.98 -3.93 3.88
CA VAL A 142 30.00 -2.93 3.39
C VAL A 142 30.53 -2.19 2.15
N SER A 143 31.86 -2.07 2.00
CA SER A 143 32.47 -1.38 0.83
C SER A 143 32.18 -2.08 -0.49
N LYS A 144 31.81 -3.36 -0.45
CA LYS A 144 31.45 -4.16 -1.64
C LYS A 144 29.96 -4.17 -1.98
N LEU A 145 29.15 -3.44 -1.20
CA LEU A 145 27.70 -3.37 -1.42
C LEU A 145 27.27 -2.14 -2.24
N CYS A 146 28.22 -1.26 -2.62
CA CYS A 146 27.96 -0.06 -3.43
C CYS A 146 28.38 -0.28 -4.87
#